data_5629c9f08dd9ec06e312d5799d8e9ee6
#
_entry.id   5629c9f08dd9ec06e312d5799d8e9ee6
#
_cell.length_a   1.000
_cell.length_b   1.000
_cell.length_c   1.000
_cell.angle_alpha   90.00
_cell.angle_beta   90.00
_cell.angle_gamma   90.00
#
_symmetry.space_group_name_H-M   'P 1'
#
loop_
_entity.id
_entity.type
_entity.pdbx_description
1 polymer ?
#
loop_
_entity_poly.entity_id
_entity_poly.type
_entity_poly.pdbx_seq_one_letter_code
_entity_poly.pdbx_strand_id
1 'polypeptide(L)'
;MKKSIIRMTAALAAMLMTAGCTSRKPQGDYEPGEGNAVYYWRTDLRLDSTERAFLRTYNINKVYCRYFDVVMNDEAEGPMPNATITFSDTLPDGVEIVPTVYITIDCLQKPHEGLAEKLVKRIRQMNETNDISGVREIQIDHDYTARNMKLYYQFLDEVRQAWGGTLSTTIRLHQLSMEAPPVDYGALMIYNTGDPQKWTERNPILDRRDVAPYLRYLDDYPLPLVAAYPVFSWLRTITGVQIEHTVEAPKILEVKHMVEHERKGLSRYIITYHLDKENINRYKPETYEEIYHH
;
A
#
# COMPACT_ATOMS: atom_id res chain seq x y z
N MET A 1 -33.48 51.66 58.79
CA MET A 1 -34.01 50.59 57.87
C MET A 1 -33.44 50.87 56.49
N LYS A 2 -32.37 50.17 56.08
CA LYS A 2 -31.70 50.26 54.77
C LYS A 2 -31.88 48.96 54.06
N LYS A 3 -32.58 48.97 52.92
CA LYS A 3 -32.74 47.81 52.06
C LYS A 3 -31.52 47.69 51.12
N SER A 4 -30.79 46.65 51.26
CA SER A 4 -29.71 46.27 50.34
C SER A 4 -30.28 45.49 49.14
N ILE A 5 -30.06 46.07 47.98
CA ILE A 5 -30.39 45.42 46.67
C ILE A 5 -29.13 44.66 46.21
N ILE A 6 -29.22 43.34 46.17
CA ILE A 6 -28.19 42.48 45.61
C ILE A 6 -28.44 42.42 44.09
N ARG A 7 -27.50 42.95 43.32
CA ARG A 7 -27.47 42.78 41.86
C ARG A 7 -26.73 41.46 41.51
N MET A 8 -27.49 40.50 41.01
CA MET A 8 -26.95 39.27 40.40
C MET A 8 -26.57 39.62 38.96
N THR A 9 -25.27 39.66 38.68
CA THR A 9 -24.72 39.68 37.31
C THR A 9 -24.53 38.27 36.83
N ALA A 10 -25.38 37.84 35.88
CA ALA A 10 -25.22 36.60 35.15
C ALA A 10 -24.11 36.78 34.08
N ALA A 11 -22.98 36.12 34.28
CA ALA A 11 -21.93 36.00 33.27
C ALA A 11 -22.31 34.91 32.29
N LEU A 12 -22.69 35.27 31.07
CA LEU A 12 -22.94 34.38 29.95
C LEU A 12 -21.59 34.03 29.33
N ALA A 13 -21.03 32.85 29.65
CA ALA A 13 -19.84 32.34 29.01
C ALA A 13 -20.23 31.77 27.64
N ALA A 14 -19.99 32.50 26.58
CA ALA A 14 -20.07 32.00 25.21
C ALA A 14 -18.88 31.08 24.93
N MET A 15 -19.11 29.78 24.97
CA MET A 15 -18.16 28.78 24.41
C MET A 15 -18.16 28.92 22.89
N LEU A 16 -17.18 29.59 22.35
CA LEU A 16 -16.83 29.51 20.92
C LEU A 16 -16.23 28.12 20.70
N MET A 17 -17.01 27.21 20.14
CA MET A 17 -16.47 25.99 19.50
C MET A 17 -15.80 26.43 18.21
N THR A 18 -14.50 26.66 18.27
CA THR A 18 -13.65 26.67 17.08
C THR A 18 -13.54 25.23 16.57
N ALA A 19 -14.33 24.91 15.56
CA ALA A 19 -14.09 23.77 14.73
C ALA A 19 -12.77 24.01 14.00
N GLY A 20 -11.66 23.74 14.67
CA GLY A 20 -10.35 23.69 14.04
C GLY A 20 -10.32 22.48 13.13
N CYS A 21 -10.29 22.71 11.82
CA CYS A 21 -9.74 21.75 10.88
C CYS A 21 -8.26 21.52 11.26
N THR A 22 -8.01 20.62 12.18
CA THR A 22 -6.66 20.11 12.39
C THR A 22 -6.37 19.18 11.22
N SER A 23 -5.71 19.72 10.20
CA SER A 23 -4.92 18.89 9.30
C SER A 23 -3.91 18.15 10.18
N ARG A 24 -4.20 16.88 10.53
CA ARG A 24 -3.28 16.05 11.27
C ARG A 24 -2.05 15.85 10.37
N LYS A 25 -0.91 16.35 10.84
CA LYS A 25 0.39 15.95 10.27
C LYS A 25 0.48 14.44 10.27
N PRO A 26 1.08 13.81 9.25
CA PRO A 26 1.47 12.40 9.30
C PRO A 26 2.14 12.16 10.66
N GLN A 27 1.91 11.00 11.26
CA GLN A 27 2.43 10.69 12.60
C GLN A 27 3.94 10.44 12.45
N GLY A 28 4.73 11.52 12.63
CA GLY A 28 6.07 11.76 12.11
C GLY A 28 7.22 10.99 12.74
N ASP A 29 6.97 9.89 13.48
CA ASP A 29 8.04 9.12 14.15
C ASP A 29 8.02 7.62 13.80
N TYR A 30 7.22 7.19 12.80
CA TYR A 30 7.24 5.80 12.37
C TYR A 30 8.42 5.56 11.43
N GLU A 31 9.32 4.68 11.82
CA GLU A 31 10.36 4.16 10.94
C GLU A 31 9.99 2.72 10.54
N PRO A 32 9.89 2.42 9.23
CA PRO A 32 9.53 1.07 8.75
C PRO A 32 10.51 -0.03 9.17
N GLY A 33 11.65 0.34 9.76
CA GLY A 33 12.71 -0.58 10.11
C GLY A 33 13.58 -0.97 8.91
N GLU A 34 14.40 -2.00 9.08
CA GLU A 34 15.21 -2.59 8.02
C GLU A 34 14.69 -3.99 7.72
N GLY A 35 14.64 -4.35 6.43
CA GLY A 35 14.19 -5.69 6.05
C GLY A 35 13.80 -5.83 4.60
N ASN A 36 13.50 -7.05 4.23
CA ASN A 36 13.07 -7.43 2.90
C ASN A 36 11.65 -7.99 2.96
N ALA A 37 10.86 -7.65 1.97
CA ALA A 37 9.49 -8.11 1.85
C ALA A 37 9.13 -8.50 0.42
N VAL A 38 8.00 -9.17 0.28
CA VAL A 38 7.40 -9.49 -1.01
C VAL A 38 5.91 -9.20 -0.96
N TYR A 39 5.34 -8.86 -2.11
CA TYR A 39 3.91 -8.98 -2.33
C TYR A 39 3.54 -10.42 -2.67
N TYR A 40 2.42 -10.88 -2.16
CA TYR A 40 1.77 -12.12 -2.57
C TYR A 40 0.40 -11.80 -3.15
N TRP A 41 0.24 -11.96 -4.48
CA TRP A 41 -0.92 -11.41 -5.19
C TRP A 41 -1.81 -12.49 -5.84
N ARG A 42 -1.70 -13.74 -5.35
CA ARG A 42 -2.56 -14.85 -5.78
C ARG A 42 -3.78 -15.00 -4.87
N THR A 43 -4.76 -15.75 -5.33
CA THR A 43 -6.00 -16.04 -4.58
C THR A 43 -5.96 -17.33 -3.76
N ASP A 44 -4.83 -18.03 -3.76
CA ASP A 44 -4.56 -19.20 -2.91
C ASP A 44 -3.14 -19.04 -2.33
N LEU A 45 -3.03 -18.93 -1.00
CA LEU A 45 -1.74 -18.95 -0.33
C LEU A 45 -1.22 -20.38 -0.32
N ARG A 46 -0.38 -20.69 -1.28
CA ARG A 46 0.30 -21.97 -1.40
C ARG A 46 1.72 -21.71 -1.84
N LEU A 47 2.69 -22.15 -1.04
CA LEU A 47 4.12 -21.92 -1.28
C LEU A 47 4.80 -23.22 -1.71
N ASP A 48 5.42 -23.22 -2.86
CA ASP A 48 6.27 -24.33 -3.28
C ASP A 48 7.68 -24.27 -2.63
N SER A 49 8.52 -25.26 -2.93
CA SER A 49 9.88 -25.33 -2.38
C SER A 49 10.77 -24.18 -2.85
N THR A 50 10.56 -23.67 -4.08
CA THR A 50 11.32 -22.54 -4.65
C THR A 50 10.98 -21.25 -3.93
N GLU A 51 9.69 -20.99 -3.73
CA GLU A 51 9.20 -19.81 -3.02
C GLU A 51 9.63 -19.80 -1.55
N ARG A 52 9.55 -20.95 -0.87
CA ARG A 52 10.06 -21.11 0.51
C ARG A 52 11.58 -20.92 0.59
N ALA A 53 12.33 -21.40 -0.40
CA ALA A 53 13.78 -21.18 -0.46
C ALA A 53 14.08 -19.69 -0.68
N PHE A 54 13.36 -19.01 -1.57
CA PHE A 54 13.49 -17.59 -1.85
C PHE A 54 13.29 -16.75 -0.58
N LEU A 55 12.20 -16.98 0.17
CA LEU A 55 11.94 -16.28 1.42
C LEU A 55 13.12 -16.39 2.40
N ARG A 56 13.71 -17.59 2.53
CA ARG A 56 14.86 -17.79 3.42
C ARG A 56 16.15 -17.16 2.89
N THR A 57 16.44 -17.34 1.59
CA THR A 57 17.70 -16.88 0.97
C THR A 57 17.85 -15.37 1.07
N TYR A 58 16.76 -14.63 0.84
CA TYR A 58 16.78 -13.17 0.84
C TYR A 58 16.27 -12.55 2.15
N ASN A 59 16.21 -13.34 3.24
CA ASN A 59 15.79 -12.88 4.56
C ASN A 59 14.46 -12.10 4.51
N ILE A 60 13.49 -12.62 3.75
CA ILE A 60 12.17 -12.00 3.69
C ILE A 60 11.49 -12.17 5.03
N ASN A 61 11.22 -11.05 5.70
CA ASN A 61 10.61 -11.02 7.03
C ASN A 61 9.14 -10.60 7.00
N LYS A 62 8.63 -10.16 5.84
CA LYS A 62 7.24 -9.70 5.70
C LYS A 62 6.65 -10.06 4.33
N VAL A 63 5.42 -10.53 4.32
CA VAL A 63 4.64 -10.80 3.11
C VAL A 63 3.38 -9.95 3.11
N TYR A 64 3.29 -9.01 2.17
CA TYR A 64 2.08 -8.24 1.89
C TYR A 64 1.13 -9.12 1.07
N CYS A 65 0.19 -9.72 1.76
CA CYS A 65 -0.69 -10.75 1.19
C CYS A 65 -2.04 -10.16 0.80
N ARG A 66 -2.42 -10.26 -0.48
CA ARG A 66 -3.74 -9.84 -0.95
C ARG A 66 -4.81 -10.72 -0.33
N TYR A 67 -5.56 -10.19 0.65
CA TYR A 67 -6.63 -10.93 1.33
C TYR A 67 -7.90 -10.96 0.51
N PHE A 68 -8.31 -9.83 -0.01
CA PHE A 68 -9.46 -9.69 -0.90
C PHE A 68 -9.43 -8.31 -1.58
N ASP A 69 -10.24 -8.17 -2.59
CA ASP A 69 -10.56 -6.87 -3.18
C ASP A 69 -11.88 -6.36 -2.62
N VAL A 70 -12.08 -5.06 -2.66
CA VAL A 70 -13.38 -4.41 -2.49
C VAL A 70 -13.76 -3.79 -3.82
N VAL A 71 -14.87 -4.26 -4.38
CA VAL A 71 -15.38 -3.83 -5.69
C VAL A 71 -16.81 -3.35 -5.55
N MET A 72 -17.25 -2.44 -6.40
CA MET A 72 -18.67 -2.10 -6.50
C MET A 72 -19.44 -3.27 -7.06
N ASN A 73 -20.58 -3.54 -6.44
CA ASN A 73 -21.53 -4.53 -6.93
C ASN A 73 -22.86 -3.82 -7.19
N ASP A 74 -23.29 -3.81 -8.44
CA ASP A 74 -24.51 -3.10 -8.87
C ASP A 74 -25.79 -3.73 -8.30
N GLU A 75 -25.80 -5.07 -8.13
CA GLU A 75 -26.94 -5.79 -7.56
C GLU A 75 -27.08 -5.54 -6.04
N ALA A 76 -25.95 -5.43 -5.34
CA ALA A 76 -25.92 -5.14 -3.89
C ALA A 76 -25.93 -3.63 -3.58
N GLU A 77 -25.93 -2.77 -4.61
CA GLU A 77 -25.89 -1.31 -4.53
C GLU A 77 -24.76 -0.76 -3.65
N GLY A 78 -23.62 -1.48 -3.58
CA GLY A 78 -22.52 -1.07 -2.73
C GLY A 78 -21.24 -1.88 -2.85
N PRO A 79 -20.21 -1.49 -2.06
CA PRO A 79 -18.94 -2.19 -2.02
C PRO A 79 -19.08 -3.61 -1.45
N MET A 80 -18.51 -4.58 -2.15
CA MET A 80 -18.52 -6.00 -1.77
C MET A 80 -17.11 -6.60 -1.84
N PRO A 81 -16.76 -7.57 -0.98
CA PRO A 81 -15.51 -8.30 -1.11
C PRO A 81 -15.54 -9.21 -2.33
N ASN A 82 -14.42 -9.24 -3.04
CA ASN A 82 -14.19 -10.09 -4.21
C ASN A 82 -12.79 -10.71 -4.15
N ALA A 83 -12.52 -11.71 -4.98
CA ALA A 83 -11.22 -12.38 -5.10
C ALA A 83 -10.56 -12.72 -3.75
N THR A 84 -11.36 -13.21 -2.80
CA THR A 84 -10.91 -13.58 -1.45
C THR A 84 -9.90 -14.72 -1.53
N ILE A 85 -8.78 -14.55 -0.83
CA ILE A 85 -7.72 -15.56 -0.76
C ILE A 85 -8.18 -16.79 0.03
N THR A 86 -7.72 -17.96 -0.40
CA THR A 86 -7.77 -19.22 0.35
C THR A 86 -6.39 -19.46 0.96
N PHE A 87 -6.33 -19.93 2.20
CA PHE A 87 -5.09 -20.28 2.87
C PHE A 87 -4.92 -21.81 2.83
N SER A 88 -4.21 -22.31 1.81
CA SER A 88 -3.89 -23.75 1.65
C SER A 88 -2.57 -24.11 2.33
N ASP A 89 -1.80 -23.13 2.76
CA ASP A 89 -0.48 -23.28 3.37
C ASP A 89 -0.23 -22.17 4.39
N THR A 90 0.87 -22.28 5.14
CA THR A 90 1.34 -21.28 6.11
C THR A 90 2.67 -20.67 5.68
N LEU A 91 2.91 -19.43 6.09
CA LEU A 91 4.22 -18.80 5.95
C LEU A 91 5.26 -19.49 6.85
N PRO A 92 6.55 -19.46 6.47
CA PRO A 92 7.63 -19.91 7.36
C PRO A 92 7.66 -19.13 8.67
N ASP A 93 8.17 -19.77 9.75
CA ASP A 93 8.38 -19.13 11.04
C ASP A 93 9.21 -17.84 10.90
N GLY A 94 8.79 -16.79 11.59
CA GLY A 94 9.45 -15.49 11.60
C GLY A 94 9.08 -14.58 10.43
N VAL A 95 8.25 -15.05 9.49
CA VAL A 95 7.73 -14.22 8.38
C VAL A 95 6.36 -13.67 8.78
N GLU A 96 6.26 -12.35 8.90
CA GLU A 96 5.03 -11.65 9.21
C GLU A 96 4.11 -11.56 7.99
N ILE A 97 2.82 -11.84 8.17
CA ILE A 97 1.81 -11.59 7.15
C ILE A 97 1.19 -10.21 7.35
N VAL A 98 1.10 -9.43 6.26
CA VAL A 98 0.39 -8.15 6.23
C VAL A 98 -0.82 -8.29 5.33
N PRO A 99 -2.05 -8.35 5.89
CA PRO A 99 -3.27 -8.32 5.11
C PRO A 99 -3.32 -7.07 4.23
N THR A 100 -3.31 -7.26 2.92
CA THR A 100 -3.42 -6.18 1.94
C THR A 100 -4.77 -6.26 1.25
N VAL A 101 -5.51 -5.15 1.25
CA VAL A 101 -6.83 -5.05 0.63
C VAL A 101 -6.79 -4.04 -0.50
N TYR A 102 -7.07 -4.50 -1.71
CA TYR A 102 -7.24 -3.63 -2.86
C TYR A 102 -8.67 -3.10 -2.92
N ILE A 103 -8.81 -1.79 -3.12
CA ILE A 103 -10.13 -1.13 -3.23
C ILE A 103 -10.20 -0.44 -4.58
N THR A 104 -11.21 -0.79 -5.39
CA THR A 104 -11.40 -0.17 -6.70
C THR A 104 -11.81 1.30 -6.58
N ILE A 105 -11.49 2.10 -7.60
CA ILE A 105 -11.68 3.56 -7.58
C ILE A 105 -13.15 3.95 -7.37
N ASP A 106 -14.07 3.20 -7.94
CA ASP A 106 -15.52 3.42 -7.86
C ASP A 106 -16.09 3.25 -6.45
N CYS A 107 -15.47 2.39 -5.62
CA CYS A 107 -15.85 2.20 -4.22
C CYS A 107 -15.68 3.46 -3.35
N LEU A 108 -14.78 4.37 -3.72
CA LEU A 108 -14.49 5.58 -2.95
C LEU A 108 -14.80 6.88 -3.74
N GLN A 109 -15.80 6.82 -4.61
CA GLN A 109 -16.37 8.02 -5.26
C GLN A 109 -17.44 8.71 -4.39
N LYS A 110 -18.02 7.99 -3.45
CA LYS A 110 -18.96 8.47 -2.44
C LYS A 110 -18.68 7.77 -1.09
N PRO A 111 -19.08 8.35 0.04
CA PRO A 111 -18.98 7.70 1.34
C PRO A 111 -19.84 6.43 1.41
N HIS A 112 -19.32 5.40 2.10
CA HIS A 112 -20.03 4.18 2.42
C HIS A 112 -19.97 3.93 3.92
N GLU A 113 -21.08 4.11 4.60
CA GLU A 113 -21.18 3.95 6.05
C GLU A 113 -20.76 2.57 6.51
N GLY A 114 -19.85 2.53 7.49
CA GLY A 114 -19.35 1.30 8.11
C GLY A 114 -18.47 0.44 7.21
N LEU A 115 -17.98 0.94 6.07
CA LEU A 115 -17.11 0.18 5.18
C LEU A 115 -15.79 -0.20 5.86
N ALA A 116 -15.18 0.74 6.57
CA ALA A 116 -13.91 0.55 7.26
C ALA A 116 -14.03 -0.53 8.36
N GLU A 117 -15.07 -0.46 9.18
CA GLU A 117 -15.34 -1.46 10.23
C GLU A 117 -15.62 -2.85 9.66
N LYS A 118 -16.39 -2.93 8.57
CA LYS A 118 -16.68 -4.19 7.89
C LYS A 118 -15.41 -4.82 7.31
N LEU A 119 -14.54 -3.99 6.70
CA LEU A 119 -13.25 -4.43 6.16
C LEU A 119 -12.35 -4.99 7.27
N VAL A 120 -12.16 -4.24 8.35
CA VAL A 120 -11.33 -4.67 9.48
C VAL A 120 -11.90 -5.91 10.16
N LYS A 121 -13.21 -5.97 10.37
CA LYS A 121 -13.89 -7.15 10.91
C LYS A 121 -13.64 -8.38 10.04
N ARG A 122 -13.73 -8.24 8.71
CA ARG A 122 -13.46 -9.34 7.78
C ARG A 122 -12.02 -9.84 7.88
N ILE A 123 -11.04 -8.93 7.92
CA ILE A 123 -9.62 -9.31 8.11
C ILE A 123 -9.46 -10.13 9.39
N ARG A 124 -10.02 -9.66 10.53
CA ARG A 124 -9.94 -10.37 11.81
C ARG A 124 -10.60 -11.75 11.75
N GLN A 125 -11.77 -11.86 11.12
CA GLN A 125 -12.44 -13.15 10.93
C GLN A 125 -11.63 -14.12 10.06
N MET A 126 -11.00 -13.62 8.99
CA MET A 126 -10.13 -14.44 8.13
C MET A 126 -8.92 -14.93 8.92
N ASN A 127 -8.30 -14.07 9.74
CA ASN A 127 -7.18 -14.46 10.59
C ASN A 127 -7.59 -15.54 11.61
N GLU A 128 -8.71 -15.34 12.30
CA GLU A 128 -9.24 -16.29 13.27
C GLU A 128 -9.57 -17.65 12.64
N THR A 129 -10.26 -17.63 11.49
CA THR A 129 -10.66 -18.87 10.79
C THR A 129 -9.47 -19.69 10.27
N ASN A 130 -8.34 -19.05 10.00
CA ASN A 130 -7.14 -19.69 9.42
C ASN A 130 -5.97 -19.75 10.40
N ASP A 131 -6.20 -19.59 11.70
CA ASP A 131 -5.18 -19.65 12.76
C ASP A 131 -4.00 -18.70 12.54
N ILE A 132 -4.24 -17.55 11.86
CA ILE A 132 -3.22 -16.54 11.62
C ILE A 132 -3.16 -15.60 12.83
N SER A 133 -2.03 -15.58 13.49
CA SER A 133 -1.80 -14.79 14.71
C SER A 133 -0.67 -13.77 14.52
N GLY A 134 -0.56 -12.81 15.45
CA GLY A 134 0.54 -11.85 15.47
C GLY A 134 0.47 -10.76 14.38
N VAL A 135 -0.65 -10.62 13.68
CA VAL A 135 -0.86 -9.57 12.67
C VAL A 135 -0.93 -8.20 13.35
N ARG A 136 0.06 -7.35 13.08
CA ARG A 136 0.17 -6.01 13.68
C ARG A 136 -0.11 -4.89 12.71
N GLU A 137 -0.06 -5.20 11.41
CA GLU A 137 -0.19 -4.25 10.32
C GLU A 137 -1.25 -4.71 9.32
N ILE A 138 -1.97 -3.75 8.73
CA ILE A 138 -2.76 -3.93 7.51
C ILE A 138 -2.35 -2.89 6.47
N GLN A 139 -2.51 -3.24 5.20
CA GLN A 139 -2.23 -2.33 4.08
C GLN A 139 -3.48 -2.13 3.23
N ILE A 140 -3.73 -0.88 2.85
CA ILE A 140 -4.78 -0.54 1.87
C ILE A 140 -4.10 -0.17 0.55
N ASP A 141 -4.50 -0.84 -0.53
CA ASP A 141 -4.09 -0.54 -1.89
C ASP A 141 -5.23 0.16 -2.63
N HIS A 142 -4.99 1.41 -3.06
CA HIS A 142 -6.00 2.20 -3.77
C HIS A 142 -5.36 3.20 -4.73
N ASP A 143 -5.80 3.16 -5.98
CA ASP A 143 -5.33 4.06 -7.03
C ASP A 143 -6.05 5.41 -6.98
N TYR A 144 -5.93 6.13 -5.84
CA TYR A 144 -6.60 7.41 -5.69
C TYR A 144 -6.03 8.50 -6.61
N THR A 145 -6.92 9.42 -6.95
CA THR A 145 -6.61 10.62 -7.73
C THR A 145 -6.97 11.87 -6.93
N ALA A 146 -6.61 13.04 -7.40
CA ALA A 146 -7.01 14.29 -6.75
C ALA A 146 -8.54 14.44 -6.55
N ARG A 147 -9.36 13.72 -7.35
CA ARG A 147 -10.83 13.79 -7.27
C ARG A 147 -11.39 13.07 -6.05
N ASN A 148 -10.85 11.91 -5.69
CA ASN A 148 -11.33 11.07 -4.60
C ASN A 148 -10.39 11.04 -3.38
N MET A 149 -9.26 11.76 -3.42
CA MET A 149 -8.25 11.81 -2.36
C MET A 149 -8.86 12.10 -0.97
N LYS A 150 -9.73 13.09 -0.86
CA LYS A 150 -10.35 13.47 0.42
C LYS A 150 -11.20 12.34 1.01
N LEU A 151 -12.01 11.67 0.18
CA LEU A 151 -12.82 10.53 0.62
C LEU A 151 -11.94 9.34 1.01
N TYR A 152 -10.88 9.10 0.24
CA TYR A 152 -9.91 8.06 0.58
C TYR A 152 -9.23 8.34 1.93
N TYR A 153 -8.83 9.58 2.21
CA TYR A 153 -8.18 9.93 3.47
C TYR A 153 -9.13 9.82 4.67
N GLN A 154 -10.39 10.22 4.50
CA GLN A 154 -11.43 9.97 5.52
C GLN A 154 -11.61 8.48 5.79
N PHE A 155 -11.67 7.67 4.73
CA PHE A 155 -11.75 6.23 4.86
C PHE A 155 -10.52 5.63 5.57
N LEU A 156 -9.30 6.10 5.28
CA LEU A 156 -8.10 5.67 5.98
C LEU A 156 -8.12 6.03 7.47
N ASP A 157 -8.64 7.20 7.84
CA ASP A 157 -8.83 7.57 9.25
C ASP A 157 -9.82 6.64 9.96
N GLU A 158 -10.91 6.27 9.30
CA GLU A 158 -11.88 5.28 9.82
C GLU A 158 -11.26 3.90 9.98
N VAL A 159 -10.47 3.44 8.98
CA VAL A 159 -9.74 2.16 9.05
C VAL A 159 -8.73 2.19 10.20
N ARG A 160 -7.99 3.27 10.39
CA ARG A 160 -7.05 3.44 11.50
C ARG A 160 -7.73 3.29 12.85
N GLN A 161 -8.90 3.93 13.03
CA GLN A 161 -9.68 3.84 14.27
C GLN A 161 -10.17 2.41 14.52
N ALA A 162 -10.66 1.73 13.48
CA ALA A 162 -11.18 0.37 13.58
C ALA A 162 -10.07 -0.67 13.81
N TRP A 163 -8.90 -0.49 13.18
CA TRP A 163 -7.77 -1.43 13.28
C TRP A 163 -7.00 -1.30 14.59
N GLY A 164 -6.54 -0.11 14.93
CA GLY A 164 -5.79 0.18 16.14
C GLY A 164 -4.31 -0.24 16.13
N GLY A 165 -3.80 -0.81 15.03
CA GLY A 165 -2.41 -1.18 14.81
C GLY A 165 -1.78 -0.35 13.70
N THR A 166 -0.65 -0.82 13.15
CA THR A 166 0.03 -0.15 12.02
C THR A 166 -0.85 -0.19 10.77
N LEU A 167 -0.98 0.96 10.11
CA LEU A 167 -1.69 1.12 8.85
C LEU A 167 -0.73 1.66 7.79
N SER A 168 -0.53 0.90 6.71
CA SER A 168 0.21 1.35 5.54
C SER A 168 -0.69 1.46 4.31
N THR A 169 -0.21 2.13 3.28
CA THR A 169 -0.89 2.22 1.99
C THR A 169 0.11 2.19 0.84
N THR A 170 -0.36 1.86 -0.34
CA THR A 170 0.43 1.96 -1.56
C THR A 170 0.47 3.41 -2.05
N ILE A 171 1.61 3.83 -2.58
CA ILE A 171 1.81 5.15 -3.17
C ILE A 171 2.26 4.97 -4.61
N ARG A 172 1.52 5.54 -5.55
CA ARG A 172 1.92 5.62 -6.97
C ARG A 172 2.85 6.80 -7.18
N LEU A 173 3.73 6.76 -8.18
CA LEU A 173 4.68 7.86 -8.46
C LEU A 173 4.00 9.22 -8.60
N HIS A 174 2.86 9.30 -9.30
CA HIS A 174 2.14 10.57 -9.50
C HIS A 174 1.55 11.13 -8.20
N GLN A 175 1.30 10.28 -7.19
CA GLN A 175 0.77 10.69 -5.89
C GLN A 175 1.81 11.39 -5.01
N LEU A 176 3.12 11.28 -5.34
CA LEU A 176 4.18 12.03 -4.64
C LEU A 176 4.02 13.55 -4.76
N SER A 177 3.29 14.04 -5.76
CA SER A 177 2.96 15.47 -5.92
C SER A 177 1.71 15.92 -5.16
N MET A 178 1.04 14.99 -4.45
CA MET A 178 -0.18 15.23 -3.69
C MET A 178 0.12 15.30 -2.19
N GLU A 179 -0.88 15.73 -1.42
CA GLU A 179 -0.85 15.60 0.04
C GLU A 179 -0.64 14.14 0.45
N ALA A 180 0.14 13.91 1.50
CA ALA A 180 0.39 12.57 1.99
C ALA A 180 -0.83 11.99 2.73
N PRO A 181 -1.16 10.69 2.56
CA PRO A 181 -2.26 10.05 3.25
C PRO A 181 -2.00 9.92 4.76
N PRO A 182 -3.06 9.89 5.60
CA PRO A 182 -2.96 9.80 7.05
C PRO A 182 -2.67 8.36 7.53
N VAL A 183 -1.54 7.80 7.12
CA VAL A 183 -1.06 6.44 7.47
C VAL A 183 0.32 6.50 8.12
N ASP A 184 0.82 5.39 8.64
CA ASP A 184 2.12 5.35 9.29
C ASP A 184 3.25 5.39 8.27
N TYR A 185 3.11 4.71 7.13
CA TYR A 185 4.04 4.76 6.01
C TYR A 185 3.40 4.34 4.69
N GLY A 186 4.09 4.61 3.58
CA GLY A 186 3.67 4.23 2.23
C GLY A 186 4.63 3.26 1.55
N ALA A 187 4.08 2.29 0.82
CA ALA A 187 4.85 1.48 -0.10
C ALA A 187 4.86 2.16 -1.48
N LEU A 188 5.97 2.79 -1.83
CA LEU A 188 6.14 3.45 -3.13
C LEU A 188 6.26 2.40 -4.22
N MET A 189 5.24 2.30 -5.06
CA MET A 189 5.21 1.37 -6.18
C MET A 189 5.99 1.93 -7.37
N ILE A 190 7.21 1.43 -7.58
CA ILE A 190 8.10 1.83 -8.66
C ILE A 190 7.94 0.85 -9.83
N TYR A 191 6.70 0.68 -10.23
CA TYR A 191 6.28 -0.15 -11.36
C TYR A 191 4.92 0.30 -11.90
N ASN A 192 4.49 -0.27 -13.04
CA ASN A 192 3.34 0.21 -13.78
C ASN A 192 3.47 1.70 -14.13
N THR A 193 4.68 2.07 -14.59
CA THR A 193 5.05 3.47 -14.82
C THR A 193 4.46 4.04 -16.11
N GLY A 194 4.13 3.18 -17.07
CA GLY A 194 3.54 3.54 -18.34
C GLY A 194 2.09 3.10 -18.49
N ASP A 195 1.39 3.65 -19.48
CA ASP A 195 0.04 3.23 -19.84
C ASP A 195 0.12 1.97 -20.72
N PRO A 196 -0.35 0.80 -20.21
CA PRO A 196 -0.28 -0.44 -20.98
C PRO A 196 -1.16 -0.45 -22.24
N GLN A 197 -2.10 0.48 -22.35
CA GLN A 197 -2.98 0.59 -23.52
C GLN A 197 -2.35 1.42 -24.65
N LYS A 198 -1.37 2.26 -24.32
CA LYS A 198 -0.67 3.06 -25.33
C LYS A 198 0.46 2.26 -25.96
N TRP A 199 0.51 2.32 -27.28
CA TRP A 199 1.64 1.81 -28.03
C TRP A 199 2.80 2.80 -27.92
N THR A 200 3.83 2.46 -27.16
CA THR A 200 5.06 3.26 -27.03
C THR A 200 6.27 2.32 -27.07
N GLU A 201 7.43 2.88 -27.34
CA GLU A 201 8.71 2.17 -27.22
C GLU A 201 9.14 1.94 -25.75
N ARG A 202 8.39 2.53 -24.78
CA ARG A 202 8.69 2.45 -23.37
C ARG A 202 8.09 1.17 -22.79
N ASN A 203 8.81 0.57 -21.84
CA ASN A 203 8.28 -0.56 -21.10
C ASN A 203 7.20 -0.08 -20.10
N PRO A 204 5.94 -0.53 -20.24
CA PRO A 204 4.86 -0.06 -19.38
C PRO A 204 5.01 -0.51 -17.92
N ILE A 205 5.81 -1.57 -17.67
CA ILE A 205 6.08 -2.01 -16.30
C ILE A 205 7.04 -1.03 -15.61
N LEU A 206 8.16 -0.71 -16.27
CA LEU A 206 9.17 0.19 -15.71
C LEU A 206 9.99 0.83 -16.82
N ASP A 207 9.96 2.16 -16.87
CA ASP A 207 10.87 2.96 -17.70
C ASP A 207 11.37 4.16 -16.88
N ARG A 208 12.70 4.35 -16.83
CA ARG A 208 13.32 5.47 -16.08
C ARG A 208 12.78 6.83 -16.50
N ARG A 209 12.40 6.99 -17.77
CA ARG A 209 11.87 8.25 -18.32
C ARG A 209 10.50 8.59 -17.73
N ASP A 210 9.75 7.58 -17.28
CA ASP A 210 8.46 7.74 -16.62
C ASP A 210 8.60 7.94 -15.11
N VAL A 211 9.70 7.48 -14.50
CA VAL A 211 10.02 7.68 -13.09
C VAL A 211 10.63 9.05 -12.81
N ALA A 212 11.60 9.46 -13.64
CA ALA A 212 12.41 10.66 -13.43
C ALA A 212 11.62 11.95 -13.13
N PRO A 213 10.47 12.25 -13.78
CA PRO A 213 9.70 13.47 -13.49
C PRO A 213 9.17 13.58 -12.06
N TYR A 214 9.01 12.45 -11.36
CA TYR A 214 8.45 12.39 -10.00
C TYR A 214 9.51 12.44 -8.90
N LEU A 215 10.78 12.18 -9.21
CA LEU A 215 11.87 12.15 -8.24
C LEU A 215 12.01 13.48 -7.48
N ARG A 216 11.77 14.61 -8.15
CA ARG A 216 11.82 15.95 -7.54
C ARG A 216 10.87 16.15 -6.34
N TYR A 217 9.87 15.26 -6.16
CA TYR A 217 8.94 15.32 -5.04
C TYR A 217 9.30 14.35 -3.92
N LEU A 218 10.28 13.45 -4.18
CA LEU A 218 10.52 12.31 -3.34
C LEU A 218 11.19 12.68 -2.03
N ASP A 219 12.17 13.58 -2.06
CA ASP A 219 12.93 14.00 -0.87
C ASP A 219 12.05 14.77 0.13
N ASP A 220 11.19 15.66 -0.38
CA ASP A 220 10.29 16.48 0.43
C ASP A 220 8.96 15.77 0.81
N TYR A 221 8.73 14.55 0.33
CA TYR A 221 7.47 13.84 0.65
C TYR A 221 7.41 13.47 2.12
N PRO A 222 6.42 13.98 2.88
CA PRO A 222 6.47 13.95 4.35
C PRO A 222 6.19 12.58 4.97
N LEU A 223 5.66 11.62 4.19
CA LEU A 223 5.38 10.28 4.68
C LEU A 223 6.64 9.41 4.64
N PRO A 224 6.94 8.61 5.68
CA PRO A 224 7.92 7.54 5.57
C PRO A 224 7.57 6.59 4.41
N LEU A 225 8.55 6.21 3.61
CA LEU A 225 8.35 5.35 2.45
C LEU A 225 9.24 4.12 2.49
N VAL A 226 8.72 3.03 1.92
CA VAL A 226 9.47 1.83 1.53
C VAL A 226 9.36 1.65 0.03
N ALA A 227 10.37 1.08 -0.62
CA ALA A 227 10.40 0.96 -2.08
C ALA A 227 9.91 -0.42 -2.54
N ALA A 228 9.02 -0.44 -3.55
CA ALA A 228 8.54 -1.67 -4.17
C ALA A 228 8.95 -1.72 -5.65
N TYR A 229 9.74 -2.76 -6.02
CA TYR A 229 10.28 -2.97 -7.37
C TYR A 229 9.62 -4.14 -8.08
N PRO A 230 9.48 -4.07 -9.42
CA PRO A 230 8.86 -5.14 -10.22
C PRO A 230 9.83 -6.29 -10.46
N VAL A 231 9.34 -7.52 -10.32
CA VAL A 231 10.02 -8.74 -10.75
C VAL A 231 9.10 -9.63 -11.60
N PHE A 232 8.00 -9.09 -12.06
CA PHE A 232 6.96 -9.77 -12.83
C PHE A 232 7.00 -9.45 -14.32
N SER A 233 6.18 -10.17 -15.10
CA SER A 233 5.92 -9.86 -16.51
C SER A 233 4.43 -9.70 -16.78
N TRP A 234 4.12 -9.02 -17.88
CA TRP A 234 2.76 -8.93 -18.42
C TRP A 234 2.65 -9.61 -19.77
N LEU A 235 1.62 -10.41 -19.91
CA LEU A 235 1.16 -10.87 -21.21
C LEU A 235 0.08 -9.92 -21.73
N ARG A 236 0.35 -9.30 -22.88
CA ARG A 236 -0.60 -8.45 -23.57
C ARG A 236 -1.03 -9.12 -24.87
N THR A 237 -2.33 -9.21 -25.12
CA THR A 237 -2.85 -9.68 -26.39
C THR A 237 -3.24 -8.49 -27.26
N ILE A 238 -2.57 -8.32 -28.39
CA ILE A 238 -2.87 -7.27 -29.39
C ILE A 238 -3.20 -7.96 -30.68
N THR A 239 -4.41 -7.77 -31.20
CA THR A 239 -4.88 -8.36 -32.45
C THR A 239 -4.60 -9.85 -32.59
N GLY A 240 -4.74 -10.60 -31.45
CA GLY A 240 -4.49 -12.06 -31.41
C GLY A 240 -3.04 -12.46 -31.21
N VAL A 241 -2.10 -11.52 -31.15
CA VAL A 241 -0.68 -11.76 -30.83
C VAL A 241 -0.44 -11.51 -29.36
N GLN A 242 0.15 -12.48 -28.68
CA GLN A 242 0.61 -12.33 -27.29
C GLN A 242 2.00 -11.72 -27.25
N ILE A 243 2.12 -10.60 -26.55
CA ILE A 243 3.41 -9.92 -26.32
C ILE A 243 3.67 -9.95 -24.81
N GLU A 244 4.77 -10.57 -24.42
CA GLU A 244 5.24 -10.54 -23.04
C GLU A 244 6.09 -9.28 -22.83
N HIS A 245 5.71 -8.46 -21.86
CA HIS A 245 6.51 -7.35 -21.37
C HIS A 245 7.25 -7.81 -20.11
N THR A 246 8.57 -7.74 -20.14
CA THR A 246 9.45 -8.02 -18.99
C THR A 246 10.33 -6.81 -18.76
N VAL A 247 10.84 -6.62 -17.55
CA VAL A 247 11.86 -5.61 -17.25
C VAL A 247 13.21 -6.32 -17.18
N GLU A 248 14.20 -5.81 -17.90
CA GLU A 248 15.56 -6.29 -17.81
C GLU A 248 16.17 -5.93 -16.44
N ALA A 249 16.92 -6.85 -15.82
CA ALA A 249 17.56 -6.64 -14.52
C ALA A 249 18.32 -5.31 -14.40
N PRO A 250 19.17 -4.91 -15.38
CA PRO A 250 19.89 -3.62 -15.32
C PRO A 250 18.95 -2.39 -15.25
N LYS A 251 17.72 -2.50 -15.80
CA LYS A 251 16.75 -1.40 -15.75
C LYS A 251 16.11 -1.23 -14.38
N ILE A 252 15.87 -2.35 -13.70
CA ILE A 252 15.38 -2.32 -12.30
C ILE A 252 16.45 -1.67 -11.42
N LEU A 253 17.70 -2.09 -11.53
CA LEU A 253 18.81 -1.59 -10.73
C LEU A 253 19.14 -0.12 -11.04
N GLU A 254 19.09 0.28 -12.31
CA GLU A 254 19.23 1.68 -12.70
C GLU A 254 18.20 2.57 -11.99
N VAL A 255 16.95 2.16 -11.99
CA VAL A 255 15.87 2.92 -11.34
C VAL A 255 16.00 2.86 -9.82
N LYS A 256 16.38 1.71 -9.23
CA LYS A 256 16.68 1.59 -7.80
C LYS A 256 17.71 2.64 -7.38
N HIS A 257 18.87 2.69 -8.04
CA HIS A 257 19.91 3.67 -7.75
C HIS A 257 19.44 5.12 -7.89
N MET A 258 18.63 5.43 -8.92
CA MET A 258 18.06 6.78 -9.09
C MET A 258 17.18 7.19 -7.90
N VAL A 259 16.31 6.30 -7.46
CA VAL A 259 15.35 6.56 -6.37
C VAL A 259 16.07 6.69 -5.02
N GLU A 260 17.05 5.82 -4.76
CA GLU A 260 17.83 5.82 -3.53
C GLU A 260 18.81 7.00 -3.44
N HIS A 261 19.32 7.47 -4.58
CA HIS A 261 20.11 8.68 -4.63
C HIS A 261 19.31 9.91 -4.22
N GLU A 262 18.04 9.97 -4.65
CA GLU A 262 17.15 11.10 -4.36
C GLU A 262 16.65 11.08 -2.91
N ARG A 263 16.32 9.92 -2.37
CA ARG A 263 15.89 9.79 -0.98
C ARG A 263 16.64 8.69 -0.25
N LYS A 264 17.61 9.12 0.57
CA LYS A 264 18.37 8.21 1.42
C LYS A 264 17.44 7.48 2.41
N GLY A 265 17.68 6.19 2.59
CA GLY A 265 16.91 5.36 3.52
C GLY A 265 15.78 4.58 2.88
N LEU A 266 15.39 4.84 1.63
CA LEU A 266 14.46 3.97 0.89
C LEU A 266 15.00 2.55 0.68
N SER A 267 16.32 2.39 0.61
CA SER A 267 16.98 1.08 0.53
C SER A 267 16.88 0.25 1.80
N ARG A 268 16.50 0.82 2.96
CA ARG A 268 16.44 0.09 4.22
C ARG A 268 15.34 -0.95 4.26
N TYR A 269 14.26 -0.75 3.51
CA TYR A 269 13.16 -1.69 3.43
C TYR A 269 12.69 -1.82 1.97
N ILE A 270 12.92 -3.00 1.41
CA ILE A 270 12.67 -3.26 -0.01
C ILE A 270 11.60 -4.34 -0.17
N ILE A 271 10.68 -4.08 -1.07
CA ILE A 271 9.61 -5.01 -1.44
C ILE A 271 9.80 -5.40 -2.91
N THR A 272 9.60 -6.67 -3.27
CA THR A 272 9.45 -7.06 -4.67
C THR A 272 8.00 -7.45 -4.97
N TYR A 273 7.52 -7.07 -6.12
CA TYR A 273 6.20 -7.43 -6.62
C TYR A 273 6.35 -8.37 -7.81
N HIS A 274 5.90 -9.67 -7.71
CA HIS A 274 5.38 -10.37 -6.56
C HIS A 274 6.01 -11.77 -6.45
N LEU A 275 5.83 -12.42 -5.31
CA LEU A 275 6.30 -13.78 -5.03
C LEU A 275 5.54 -14.78 -5.90
N ASP A 276 6.26 -15.40 -6.80
CA ASP A 276 5.80 -16.45 -7.70
C ASP A 276 6.99 -17.19 -8.28
N LYS A 277 6.89 -18.49 -8.46
CA LYS A 277 7.98 -19.32 -8.99
C LYS A 277 8.48 -18.86 -10.37
N GLU A 278 7.58 -18.41 -11.23
CA GLU A 278 7.95 -17.94 -12.56
C GLU A 278 8.76 -16.66 -12.46
N ASN A 279 8.33 -15.73 -11.58
CA ASN A 279 9.04 -14.48 -11.32
C ASN A 279 10.41 -14.74 -10.70
N ILE A 280 10.51 -15.65 -9.71
CA ILE A 280 11.76 -16.03 -9.07
C ILE A 280 12.77 -16.56 -10.11
N ASN A 281 12.32 -17.40 -11.03
CA ASN A 281 13.18 -17.99 -12.05
C ASN A 281 13.52 -17.05 -13.22
N ARG A 282 12.92 -15.85 -13.26
CA ARG A 282 13.12 -14.87 -14.34
C ARG A 282 14.49 -14.20 -14.28
N TYR A 283 14.98 -13.98 -13.07
CA TYR A 283 16.25 -13.30 -12.86
C TYR A 283 17.26 -14.23 -12.19
N LYS A 284 18.53 -13.93 -12.39
CA LYS A 284 19.61 -14.61 -11.70
C LYS A 284 19.63 -14.25 -10.21
N PRO A 285 20.15 -15.12 -9.34
CA PRO A 285 20.27 -14.84 -7.90
C PRO A 285 20.95 -13.50 -7.59
N GLU A 286 22.02 -13.16 -8.31
CA GLU A 286 22.79 -11.90 -8.13
C GLU A 286 21.91 -10.67 -8.33
N THR A 287 20.90 -10.74 -9.20
CA THR A 287 19.95 -9.64 -9.40
C THR A 287 19.10 -9.41 -8.16
N TYR A 288 18.63 -10.48 -7.52
CA TYR A 288 17.86 -10.36 -6.28
C TYR A 288 18.72 -9.90 -5.11
N GLU A 289 19.97 -10.38 -5.02
CA GLU A 289 20.96 -9.91 -4.04
C GLU A 289 21.12 -8.39 -4.16
N GLU A 290 21.26 -7.87 -5.38
CA GLU A 290 21.45 -6.45 -5.65
C GLU A 290 20.15 -5.64 -5.43
N ILE A 291 18.98 -6.17 -5.77
CA ILE A 291 17.69 -5.53 -5.46
C ILE A 291 17.52 -5.38 -3.95
N TYR A 292 17.80 -6.44 -3.17
CA TYR A 292 17.63 -6.45 -1.71
C TYR A 292 18.84 -5.94 -0.93
N HIS A 293 19.86 -5.45 -1.62
CA HIS A 293 21.02 -4.82 -0.97
C HIS A 293 20.63 -3.48 -0.37
N HIS A 294 20.96 -3.29 0.93
CA HIS A 294 20.65 -2.10 1.73
C HIS A 294 21.80 -1.09 1.74
#